data_c4ae9cb1a204028b0421a53e18dbb566
#
_entry.id   c4ae9cb1a204028b0421a53e18dbb566
#
_cell.length_a   1.000
_cell.length_b   1.000
_cell.length_c   1.000
_cell.angle_alpha   90.00
_cell.angle_beta   90.00
_cell.angle_gamma   90.00
#
_symmetry.space_group_name_H-M   'P 1'
#
loop_
_entity.id
_entity.type
_entity.pdbx_description
1 polymer ?
#
loop_
_entity_poly.entity_id
_entity_poly.type
_entity_poly.pdbx_seq_one_letter_code
_entity_poly.pdbx_strand_id
1 'polypeptide(L)'
;MVTVRAPDPRLEHPVDAGSPTATEQTRARYPDEDGLVERDGVRVHWERYGDRGQPIVFVPSWSIVTSRVWKAQIAYFARSHRVVTFDARGNGRSDRPTSAAAYDEAEMALDLLAVMDAARVDRAILVSLSLGAHRSLLATGAAPERVAGLVFLGPSVPLGHPVPGRDIDFDAELGTDEGWARYNRHSWRHDYPGFLEFFFGRSFTESHSTKQIEDAVGWGLETDPETLILTDEAPGIDRATALAIAADIRCPTLVIQGDEDAISGPSRGFALTEAIPGAELVVISGGGHIPNARHPVLVNLAIERFSRSIAGDIR
;
A
#
# COMPACT_ATOMS: atom_id res chain seq x y z
N MET A 1 -2.23 -15.41 42.26
CA MET A 1 -1.29 -14.30 42.41
C MET A 1 -0.63 -14.08 41.06
N VAL A 2 -1.05 -13.06 40.31
CA VAL A 2 -0.46 -12.72 39.01
C VAL A 2 0.70 -11.74 39.28
N THR A 3 1.92 -12.20 39.08
CA THR A 3 3.12 -11.35 39.25
C THR A 3 3.23 -10.43 38.03
N VAL A 4 2.92 -9.14 38.19
CA VAL A 4 3.18 -8.12 37.20
C VAL A 4 4.69 -7.87 37.17
N ARG A 5 5.33 -8.20 36.05
CA ARG A 5 6.74 -7.93 35.83
C ARG A 5 6.95 -6.42 35.62
N ALA A 6 7.94 -5.82 36.25
CA ALA A 6 8.31 -4.43 36.02
C ALA A 6 8.64 -4.19 34.53
N PRO A 7 8.34 -3.01 33.98
CA PRO A 7 8.66 -2.67 32.59
C PRO A 7 10.17 -2.73 32.34
N ASP A 8 10.54 -3.26 31.17
CA ASP A 8 11.93 -3.37 30.72
C ASP A 8 12.47 -1.94 30.43
N PRO A 9 13.51 -1.46 31.12
CA PRO A 9 14.04 -0.11 30.94
C PRO A 9 14.62 0.15 29.53
N ARG A 10 14.75 -0.87 28.67
CA ARG A 10 15.15 -0.75 27.27
C ARG A 10 13.99 -0.30 26.35
N LEU A 11 12.76 -0.15 26.88
CA LEU A 11 11.59 0.35 26.15
C LEU A 11 11.39 1.87 26.28
N GLU A 12 12.22 2.55 27.08
CA GLU A 12 12.22 4.00 27.16
C GLU A 12 13.14 4.59 26.08
N HIS A 13 12.62 4.76 24.86
CA HIS A 13 13.23 5.66 23.90
C HIS A 13 12.92 7.09 24.34
N PRO A 14 13.93 8.00 24.45
CA PRO A 14 13.66 9.40 24.75
C PRO A 14 12.78 9.97 23.66
N VAL A 15 11.57 10.39 24.04
CA VAL A 15 10.68 11.16 23.17
C VAL A 15 11.36 12.50 22.96
N ASP A 16 11.86 12.74 21.75
CA ASP A 16 12.44 14.04 21.38
C ASP A 16 11.31 15.08 21.44
N ALA A 17 11.46 16.06 22.35
CA ALA A 17 10.40 17.00 22.74
C ALA A 17 10.02 18.02 21.65
N GLY A 18 10.32 17.75 20.38
CA GLY A 18 10.12 18.64 19.25
C GLY A 18 9.28 18.10 18.08
N SER A 19 8.88 16.82 18.09
CA SER A 19 8.11 16.24 16.97
C SER A 19 6.60 16.30 17.18
N PRO A 20 5.81 16.55 16.14
CA PRO A 20 4.36 16.51 16.23
C PRO A 20 3.89 15.07 16.55
N THR A 21 3.42 14.88 17.76
CA THR A 21 3.10 13.58 18.37
C THR A 21 1.96 12.80 17.71
N ALA A 22 1.19 13.42 16.82
CA ALA A 22 0.03 12.79 16.18
C ALA A 22 0.41 11.61 15.28
N THR A 23 1.53 11.66 14.57
CA THR A 23 1.95 10.63 13.61
C THR A 23 2.48 9.36 14.27
N GLU A 24 3.03 9.45 15.48
CA GLU A 24 3.56 8.31 16.21
C GLU A 24 2.49 7.42 16.83
N GLN A 25 1.30 7.95 17.12
CA GLN A 25 0.21 7.20 17.73
C GLN A 25 -0.33 6.04 16.89
N THR A 26 -0.11 6.07 15.57
CA THR A 26 -0.56 5.01 14.65
C THR A 26 0.52 3.95 14.40
N ARG A 27 1.70 4.08 14.97
CA ARG A 27 2.84 3.18 14.78
C ARG A 27 2.74 1.97 15.72
N ALA A 28 2.96 0.76 15.18
CA ALA A 28 2.91 -0.47 15.99
C ALA A 28 4.23 -0.74 16.74
N ARG A 29 5.37 -0.38 16.14
CA ARG A 29 6.72 -0.46 16.73
C ARG A 29 7.66 0.46 15.95
N TYR A 30 8.79 0.78 16.54
CA TYR A 30 9.86 1.50 15.85
C TYR A 30 10.65 0.56 14.93
N PRO A 31 11.21 1.06 13.82
CA PRO A 31 12.07 0.27 12.95
C PRO A 31 13.39 -0.10 13.66
N ASP A 32 13.97 -1.23 13.22
CA ASP A 32 15.31 -1.63 13.65
C ASP A 32 16.39 -0.89 12.84
N GLU A 33 16.04 -0.42 11.63
CA GLU A 33 16.86 0.43 10.78
C GLU A 33 15.93 1.25 9.88
N ASP A 34 16.26 2.51 9.63
CA ASP A 34 15.58 3.35 8.65
C ASP A 34 16.59 4.21 7.86
N GLY A 35 16.16 4.78 6.77
CA GLY A 35 16.99 5.62 5.94
C GLY A 35 16.26 6.29 4.81
N LEU A 36 17.03 7.01 4.01
CA LEU A 36 16.59 7.62 2.77
C LEU A 36 17.37 7.01 1.60
N VAL A 37 16.68 6.68 0.52
CA VAL A 37 17.30 6.38 -0.77
C VAL A 37 16.95 7.49 -1.73
N GLU A 38 17.94 7.97 -2.49
CA GLU A 38 17.74 9.06 -3.44
C GLU A 38 17.84 8.54 -4.87
N ARG A 39 16.86 8.89 -5.68
CA ARG A 39 16.83 8.67 -7.13
C ARG A 39 16.37 9.95 -7.83
N ASP A 40 17.18 10.41 -8.79
CA ASP A 40 16.87 11.58 -9.62
C ASP A 40 16.47 12.84 -8.81
N GLY A 41 17.14 13.03 -7.66
CA GLY A 41 16.90 14.17 -6.76
C GLY A 41 15.67 14.02 -5.86
N VAL A 42 15.01 12.84 -5.84
CA VAL A 42 13.87 12.54 -4.97
C VAL A 42 14.30 11.53 -3.91
N ARG A 43 14.10 11.87 -2.65
CA ARG A 43 14.42 11.01 -1.50
C ARG A 43 13.19 10.24 -1.06
N VAL A 44 13.33 8.92 -0.94
CA VAL A 44 12.31 7.99 -0.49
C VAL A 44 12.72 7.42 0.85
N HIS A 45 11.87 7.59 1.85
CA HIS A 45 12.09 7.09 3.20
C HIS A 45 11.65 5.63 3.32
N TRP A 46 12.53 4.79 3.88
CA TRP A 46 12.27 3.37 4.11
C TRP A 46 12.58 2.97 5.55
N GLU A 47 11.94 1.91 6.01
CA GLU A 47 12.06 1.33 7.34
C GLU A 47 12.21 -0.19 7.23
N ARG A 48 13.08 -0.77 8.07
CA ARG A 48 13.28 -2.21 8.19
C ARG A 48 12.99 -2.69 9.59
N TYR A 49 12.32 -3.83 9.68
CA TYR A 49 11.92 -4.50 10.92
C TYR A 49 12.28 -5.97 10.85
N GLY A 50 12.93 -6.49 11.90
CA GLY A 50 13.47 -7.84 11.92
C GLY A 50 14.69 -8.02 11.02
N ASP A 51 15.37 -9.15 11.19
CA ASP A 51 16.66 -9.42 10.56
C ASP A 51 16.78 -10.83 9.96
N ARG A 52 15.72 -11.64 10.07
CA ARG A 52 15.73 -13.06 9.71
C ARG A 52 14.58 -13.46 8.79
N GLY A 53 14.66 -14.67 8.27
CA GLY A 53 13.62 -15.28 7.44
C GLY A 53 13.49 -14.67 6.05
N GLN A 54 12.47 -15.10 5.31
CA GLN A 54 12.16 -14.63 3.97
C GLN A 54 11.82 -13.13 4.02
N PRO A 55 12.47 -12.29 3.21
CA PRO A 55 12.13 -10.87 3.14
C PRO A 55 10.71 -10.64 2.60
N ILE A 56 10.00 -9.71 3.23
CA ILE A 56 8.71 -9.19 2.78
C ILE A 56 8.85 -7.69 2.61
N VAL A 57 8.49 -7.17 1.44
CA VAL A 57 8.40 -5.74 1.18
C VAL A 57 6.94 -5.35 1.06
N PHE A 58 6.48 -4.48 1.94
CA PHE A 58 5.15 -3.88 1.86
C PHE A 58 5.21 -2.66 0.95
N VAL A 59 4.58 -2.78 -0.22
CA VAL A 59 4.61 -1.77 -1.28
C VAL A 59 3.56 -0.69 -1.03
N PRO A 60 3.93 0.59 -1.08
CA PRO A 60 2.98 1.69 -0.87
C PRO A 60 1.82 1.68 -1.85
N SER A 61 0.69 2.19 -1.36
CA SER A 61 -0.51 2.47 -2.15
C SER A 61 -0.47 3.91 -2.70
N TRP A 62 -1.63 4.56 -2.81
CA TRP A 62 -1.76 5.96 -3.23
C TRP A 62 -1.18 6.93 -2.19
N SER A 63 -0.82 8.15 -2.59
CA SER A 63 -0.12 9.13 -1.74
C SER A 63 -0.88 9.59 -0.49
N ILE A 64 -2.17 9.30 -0.37
CA ILE A 64 -2.95 9.50 0.86
C ILE A 64 -2.84 8.35 1.86
N VAL A 65 -2.09 7.28 1.55
CA VAL A 65 -1.94 6.11 2.42
C VAL A 65 -0.46 5.90 2.75
N THR A 66 -0.06 6.21 3.96
CA THR A 66 1.32 6.05 4.43
C THR A 66 1.67 4.59 4.73
N SER A 67 2.96 4.28 4.91
CA SER A 67 3.47 2.95 5.30
C SER A 67 2.85 2.42 6.61
N ARG A 68 2.26 3.29 7.44
CA ARG A 68 1.56 2.92 8.68
C ARG A 68 0.28 2.11 8.47
N VAL A 69 -0.26 2.06 7.26
CA VAL A 69 -1.35 1.12 6.91
C VAL A 69 -0.96 -0.33 7.20
N TRP A 70 0.34 -0.62 7.21
CA TRP A 70 0.90 -1.95 7.46
C TRP A 70 1.19 -2.24 8.94
N LYS A 71 0.76 -1.40 9.89
CA LYS A 71 1.10 -1.51 11.32
C LYS A 71 0.80 -2.91 11.91
N ALA A 72 -0.30 -3.53 11.52
CA ALA A 72 -0.67 -4.86 12.01
C ALA A 72 0.17 -5.98 11.36
N GLN A 73 0.59 -5.80 10.10
CA GLN A 73 1.45 -6.70 9.36
C GLN A 73 2.89 -6.62 9.87
N ILE A 74 3.40 -5.40 10.06
CA ILE A 74 4.75 -5.16 10.62
C ILE A 74 4.90 -5.88 11.96
N ALA A 75 3.98 -5.66 12.91
CA ALA A 75 4.02 -6.26 14.23
C ALA A 75 3.95 -7.80 14.18
N TYR A 76 3.24 -8.35 13.20
CA TYR A 76 3.10 -9.78 13.02
C TYR A 76 4.34 -10.41 12.38
N PHE A 77 4.77 -9.91 11.21
CA PHE A 77 5.80 -10.54 10.40
C PHE A 77 7.22 -10.28 10.89
N ALA A 78 7.50 -9.13 11.51
CA ALA A 78 8.84 -8.81 12.04
C ALA A 78 9.35 -9.79 13.13
N ARG A 79 8.50 -10.68 13.63
CA ARG A 79 8.89 -11.75 14.57
C ARG A 79 9.66 -12.89 13.89
N SER A 80 9.43 -13.10 12.59
CA SER A 80 9.97 -14.26 11.84
C SER A 80 10.45 -13.93 10.43
N HIS A 81 10.24 -12.71 9.97
CA HIS A 81 10.63 -12.23 8.64
C HIS A 81 11.41 -10.93 8.75
N ARG A 82 12.26 -10.67 7.74
CA ARG A 82 12.77 -9.33 7.48
C ARG A 82 11.68 -8.55 6.75
N VAL A 83 11.14 -7.54 7.37
CA VAL A 83 10.08 -6.68 6.82
C VAL A 83 10.66 -5.35 6.39
N VAL A 84 10.34 -4.90 5.19
CA VAL A 84 10.67 -3.56 4.69
C VAL A 84 9.38 -2.85 4.33
N THR A 85 9.28 -1.59 4.73
CA THR A 85 8.24 -0.66 4.32
C THR A 85 8.87 0.63 3.84
N PHE A 86 8.17 1.41 3.06
CA PHE A 86 8.61 2.73 2.64
C PHE A 86 7.41 3.64 2.36
N ASP A 87 7.62 4.93 2.47
CA ASP A 87 6.66 5.92 2.05
C ASP A 87 6.92 6.25 0.58
N ALA A 88 5.89 6.20 -0.27
CA ALA A 88 6.05 6.60 -1.67
C ALA A 88 6.36 8.10 -1.78
N ARG A 89 6.84 8.53 -2.96
CA ARG A 89 6.89 9.95 -3.32
C ARG A 89 5.55 10.62 -3.03
N GLY A 90 5.55 11.81 -2.48
CA GLY A 90 4.33 12.56 -2.13
C GLY A 90 3.68 12.20 -0.80
N ASN A 91 4.29 11.31 -0.01
CA ASN A 91 3.66 10.72 1.16
C ASN A 91 4.64 10.61 2.34
N GLY A 92 4.12 10.60 3.56
CA GLY A 92 4.87 10.37 4.78
C GLY A 92 6.14 11.19 4.90
N ARG A 93 7.28 10.53 5.09
CA ARG A 93 8.61 11.14 5.25
C ARG A 93 9.40 11.26 3.94
N SER A 94 8.82 10.84 2.81
CA SER A 94 9.44 10.99 1.48
C SER A 94 9.22 12.37 0.89
N ASP A 95 10.06 12.75 -0.07
CA ASP A 95 9.96 14.02 -0.77
C ASP A 95 8.65 14.13 -1.58
N ARG A 96 8.21 15.36 -1.80
CA ARG A 96 7.02 15.73 -2.58
C ARG A 96 7.43 16.49 -3.83
N PRO A 97 7.80 15.79 -4.93
CA PRO A 97 8.10 16.45 -6.20
C PRO A 97 6.92 17.29 -6.71
N THR A 98 7.23 18.36 -7.46
CA THR A 98 6.22 19.31 -7.95
C THR A 98 5.82 19.08 -9.41
N SER A 99 6.14 17.92 -9.97
CA SER A 99 5.83 17.56 -11.36
C SER A 99 5.11 16.22 -11.39
N ALA A 100 4.03 16.10 -12.17
CA ALA A 100 3.29 14.86 -12.34
C ALA A 100 4.16 13.72 -12.87
N ALA A 101 5.10 14.00 -13.77
CA ALA A 101 6.03 13.01 -14.32
C ALA A 101 6.89 12.33 -13.25
N ALA A 102 7.16 13.00 -12.12
CA ALA A 102 7.89 12.40 -11.00
C ALA A 102 7.08 11.34 -10.25
N TYR A 103 5.77 11.28 -10.46
CA TYR A 103 4.86 10.30 -9.87
C TYR A 103 4.46 9.19 -10.84
N ASP A 104 5.11 9.09 -12.01
CA ASP A 104 4.92 7.98 -12.93
C ASP A 104 5.09 6.63 -12.19
N GLU A 105 4.17 5.71 -12.41
CA GLU A 105 4.20 4.40 -11.74
C GLU A 105 5.45 3.59 -12.11
N ALA A 106 6.06 3.83 -13.27
CA ALA A 106 7.35 3.24 -13.62
C ALA A 106 8.49 3.79 -12.73
N GLU A 107 8.50 5.11 -12.44
CA GLU A 107 9.46 5.70 -11.52
C GLU A 107 9.29 5.17 -10.09
N MET A 108 8.04 5.01 -9.64
CA MET A 108 7.77 4.43 -8.32
C MET A 108 8.11 2.95 -8.22
N ALA A 109 8.04 2.20 -9.34
CA ALA A 109 8.53 0.82 -9.39
C ALA A 109 10.05 0.74 -9.28
N LEU A 110 10.78 1.69 -9.86
CA LEU A 110 12.22 1.80 -9.70
C LEU A 110 12.60 2.24 -8.28
N ASP A 111 11.80 3.07 -7.61
CA ASP A 111 11.99 3.39 -6.20
C ASP A 111 11.85 2.14 -5.31
N LEU A 112 10.88 1.26 -5.59
CA LEU A 112 10.74 -0.02 -4.90
C LEU A 112 12.03 -0.85 -4.99
N LEU A 113 12.62 -0.97 -6.19
CA LEU A 113 13.88 -1.71 -6.38
C LEU A 113 15.05 -1.03 -5.65
N ALA A 114 15.14 0.29 -5.70
CA ALA A 114 16.16 1.06 -4.99
C ALA A 114 16.02 0.95 -3.46
N VAL A 115 14.80 0.91 -2.94
CA VAL A 115 14.54 0.65 -1.51
C VAL A 115 14.98 -0.76 -1.13
N MET A 116 14.72 -1.77 -1.99
CA MET A 116 15.22 -3.14 -1.75
C MET A 116 16.74 -3.16 -1.65
N ASP A 117 17.44 -2.43 -2.53
CA ASP A 117 18.90 -2.33 -2.50
C ASP A 117 19.41 -1.64 -1.23
N ALA A 118 18.82 -0.49 -0.87
CA ALA A 118 19.16 0.25 0.35
C ALA A 118 18.93 -0.59 1.62
N ALA A 119 17.85 -1.37 1.66
CA ALA A 119 17.52 -2.28 2.75
C ALA A 119 18.32 -3.61 2.71
N ARG A 120 19.22 -3.79 1.72
CA ARG A 120 20.01 -5.02 1.50
C ARG A 120 19.14 -6.27 1.32
N VAL A 121 18.11 -6.14 0.48
CA VAL A 121 17.17 -7.20 0.14
C VAL A 121 17.32 -7.58 -1.33
N ASP A 122 17.99 -8.69 -1.60
CA ASP A 122 18.22 -9.16 -2.97
C ASP A 122 16.93 -9.70 -3.61
N ARG A 123 16.12 -10.41 -2.83
CA ARG A 123 14.87 -11.03 -3.29
C ARG A 123 13.83 -11.05 -2.20
N ALA A 124 12.58 -10.66 -2.51
CA ALA A 124 11.50 -10.56 -1.53
C ALA A 124 10.14 -11.05 -2.04
N ILE A 125 9.24 -11.34 -1.10
CA ILE A 125 7.81 -11.35 -1.38
C ILE A 125 7.34 -9.88 -1.39
N LEU A 126 6.73 -9.43 -2.49
CA LEU A 126 6.14 -8.10 -2.57
C LEU A 126 4.67 -8.18 -2.16
N VAL A 127 4.28 -7.42 -1.16
CA VAL A 127 2.89 -7.34 -0.68
C VAL A 127 2.39 -5.93 -0.95
N SER A 128 1.43 -5.79 -1.85
CA SER A 128 0.94 -4.51 -2.33
C SER A 128 -0.54 -4.30 -2.06
N LEU A 129 -0.93 -3.07 -1.77
CA LEU A 129 -2.30 -2.62 -1.60
C LEU A 129 -2.67 -1.68 -2.74
N SER A 130 -3.85 -1.89 -3.35
CA SER A 130 -4.45 -0.94 -4.30
C SER A 130 -3.51 -0.58 -5.46
N LEU A 131 -3.16 0.71 -5.66
CA LEU A 131 -2.21 1.20 -6.67
C LEU A 131 -0.79 0.62 -6.53
N GLY A 132 -0.41 0.14 -5.35
CA GLY A 132 0.85 -0.60 -5.19
C GLY A 132 0.96 -1.82 -6.10
N ALA A 133 -0.16 -2.32 -6.64
CA ALA A 133 -0.17 -3.39 -7.64
C ALA A 133 0.52 -2.98 -8.94
N HIS A 134 0.39 -1.72 -9.39
CA HIS A 134 1.10 -1.20 -10.57
C HIS A 134 2.62 -1.31 -10.39
N ARG A 135 3.12 -0.84 -9.24
CA ARG A 135 4.55 -0.86 -8.89
C ARG A 135 5.08 -2.28 -8.79
N SER A 136 4.31 -3.17 -8.16
CA SER A 136 4.70 -4.58 -8.05
C SER A 136 4.73 -5.29 -9.41
N LEU A 137 3.76 -5.02 -10.30
CA LEU A 137 3.76 -5.56 -11.67
C LEU A 137 4.96 -5.05 -12.46
N LEU A 138 5.17 -3.72 -12.49
CA LEU A 138 6.27 -3.10 -13.24
C LEU A 138 7.65 -3.54 -12.71
N ALA A 139 7.84 -3.57 -11.39
CA ALA A 139 9.08 -4.07 -10.79
C ALA A 139 9.32 -5.56 -11.11
N THR A 140 8.27 -6.39 -11.13
CA THR A 140 8.38 -7.80 -11.51
C THR A 140 8.71 -7.96 -12.97
N GLY A 141 8.12 -7.16 -13.86
CA GLY A 141 8.46 -7.16 -15.29
C GLY A 141 9.90 -6.73 -15.57
N ALA A 142 10.41 -5.76 -14.79
CA ALA A 142 11.76 -5.21 -14.95
C ALA A 142 12.85 -6.12 -14.32
N ALA A 143 12.55 -6.78 -13.19
CA ALA A 143 13.54 -7.56 -12.42
C ALA A 143 12.86 -8.80 -11.77
N PRO A 144 12.40 -9.78 -12.56
CA PRO A 144 11.67 -10.94 -12.05
C PRO A 144 12.47 -11.79 -11.05
N GLU A 145 13.79 -11.80 -11.16
CA GLU A 145 14.68 -12.49 -10.23
C GLU A 145 14.66 -11.90 -8.82
N ARG A 146 14.27 -10.63 -8.68
CA ARG A 146 14.15 -9.92 -7.39
C ARG A 146 12.87 -10.28 -6.63
N VAL A 147 11.93 -10.98 -7.28
CA VAL A 147 10.58 -11.24 -6.73
C VAL A 147 10.43 -12.72 -6.42
N ALA A 148 10.30 -13.06 -5.14
CA ALA A 148 10.07 -14.41 -4.65
C ALA A 148 8.61 -14.85 -4.76
N GLY A 149 7.69 -13.89 -4.68
CA GLY A 149 6.26 -14.07 -4.80
C GLY A 149 5.53 -12.74 -4.71
N LEU A 150 4.29 -12.72 -5.14
CA LEU A 150 3.43 -11.53 -5.17
C LEU A 150 2.19 -11.74 -4.32
N VAL A 151 1.84 -10.72 -3.53
CA VAL A 151 0.56 -10.65 -2.83
C VAL A 151 -0.11 -9.33 -3.15
N PHE A 152 -1.30 -9.39 -3.71
CA PHE A 152 -2.11 -8.24 -4.06
C PHE A 152 -3.33 -8.14 -3.15
N LEU A 153 -3.52 -7.00 -2.50
CA LEU A 153 -4.66 -6.70 -1.63
C LEU A 153 -5.52 -5.62 -2.30
N GLY A 154 -6.77 -5.94 -2.66
CA GLY A 154 -7.66 -5.02 -3.36
C GLY A 154 -6.99 -4.31 -4.54
N PRO A 155 -6.38 -5.02 -5.52
CA PRO A 155 -5.53 -4.41 -6.54
C PRO A 155 -6.29 -3.41 -7.40
N SER A 156 -5.72 -2.22 -7.59
CA SER A 156 -6.28 -1.16 -8.45
C SER A 156 -5.61 -1.16 -9.83
N VAL A 157 -5.68 -2.31 -10.52
CA VAL A 157 -5.13 -2.47 -11.87
C VAL A 157 -6.16 -2.11 -12.96
N PRO A 158 -5.75 -1.70 -14.19
CA PRO A 158 -6.67 -1.36 -15.27
C PRO A 158 -7.29 -2.61 -15.95
N LEU A 159 -7.69 -3.59 -15.14
CA LEU A 159 -8.37 -4.82 -15.54
C LEU A 159 -9.77 -4.83 -14.92
N GLY A 160 -10.64 -5.73 -15.39
CA GLY A 160 -12.02 -5.83 -14.90
C GLY A 160 -12.90 -4.66 -15.38
N HIS A 161 -13.93 -4.35 -14.61
CA HIS A 161 -14.93 -3.33 -14.93
C HIS A 161 -14.75 -2.06 -14.09
N PRO A 162 -15.07 -0.87 -14.64
CA PRO A 162 -15.13 0.37 -13.86
C PRO A 162 -16.13 0.27 -12.71
N VAL A 163 -15.84 0.99 -11.62
CA VAL A 163 -16.78 1.11 -10.51
C VAL A 163 -17.94 2.03 -10.92
N PRO A 164 -19.20 1.61 -10.79
CA PRO A 164 -20.34 2.41 -11.18
C PRO A 164 -20.35 3.78 -10.50
N GLY A 165 -20.64 4.83 -11.27
CA GLY A 165 -20.71 6.21 -10.78
C GLY A 165 -19.38 6.91 -10.52
N ARG A 166 -18.25 6.23 -10.79
CA ARG A 166 -16.89 6.81 -10.64
C ARG A 166 -16.36 7.43 -11.95
N ASP A 167 -17.16 7.44 -13.00
CA ASP A 167 -16.82 8.10 -14.26
C ASP A 167 -17.10 9.61 -14.14
N ILE A 168 -16.18 10.32 -13.50
CA ILE A 168 -16.25 11.76 -13.23
C ILE A 168 -15.13 12.45 -14.00
N ASP A 169 -15.47 13.56 -14.65
CA ASP A 169 -14.45 14.44 -15.24
C ASP A 169 -13.66 15.11 -14.11
N PHE A 170 -12.41 14.71 -13.98
CA PHE A 170 -11.53 15.17 -12.91
C PHE A 170 -11.22 16.67 -13.00
N ASP A 171 -11.24 17.24 -14.20
CA ASP A 171 -10.85 18.61 -14.48
C ASP A 171 -12.04 19.58 -14.52
N ALA A 172 -13.26 19.09 -14.66
CA ALA A 172 -14.44 19.93 -14.77
C ALA A 172 -14.83 20.59 -13.45
N GLU A 173 -15.25 21.83 -13.48
CA GLU A 173 -15.95 22.45 -12.36
C GLU A 173 -17.36 21.87 -12.26
N LEU A 174 -17.54 20.96 -11.30
CA LEU A 174 -18.83 20.32 -11.06
C LEU A 174 -19.71 21.23 -10.16
N GLY A 175 -20.99 21.31 -10.47
CA GLY A 175 -21.95 22.08 -9.66
C GLY A 175 -22.39 21.37 -8.36
N THR A 176 -21.71 20.29 -7.99
CA THR A 176 -22.02 19.45 -6.81
C THR A 176 -20.76 18.79 -6.29
N ASP A 177 -20.77 18.46 -5.00
CA ASP A 177 -19.76 17.65 -4.31
C ASP A 177 -20.37 16.36 -3.73
N GLU A 178 -21.52 15.91 -4.24
CA GLU A 178 -22.17 14.70 -3.78
C GLU A 178 -21.51 13.43 -4.36
N GLY A 179 -21.32 12.44 -3.49
CA GLY A 179 -20.80 11.14 -3.87
C GLY A 179 -19.45 11.22 -4.59
N TRP A 180 -19.31 10.54 -5.74
CA TRP A 180 -18.06 10.52 -6.49
C TRP A 180 -17.68 11.86 -7.15
N ALA A 181 -18.57 12.86 -7.20
CA ALA A 181 -18.20 14.22 -7.62
C ALA A 181 -17.11 14.85 -6.72
N ARG A 182 -16.93 14.32 -5.49
CA ARG A 182 -15.80 14.67 -4.61
C ARG A 182 -14.44 14.20 -5.14
N TYR A 183 -14.39 13.22 -6.04
CA TYR A 183 -13.17 12.79 -6.72
C TYR A 183 -12.86 13.72 -7.89
N ASN A 184 -12.49 14.94 -7.59
CA ASN A 184 -12.29 16.01 -8.57
C ASN A 184 -11.32 17.05 -7.99
N ARG A 185 -10.42 17.60 -8.81
CA ARG A 185 -9.38 18.55 -8.36
C ARG A 185 -9.93 19.82 -7.72
N HIS A 186 -11.08 20.34 -8.17
CA HIS A 186 -11.68 21.53 -7.61
C HIS A 186 -12.26 21.23 -6.23
N SER A 187 -12.90 20.09 -6.06
CA SER A 187 -13.40 19.62 -4.78
C SER A 187 -12.24 19.38 -3.80
N TRP A 188 -11.12 18.80 -4.23
CA TRP A 188 -9.94 18.56 -3.37
C TRP A 188 -9.34 19.89 -2.87
N ARG A 189 -9.26 20.92 -3.73
CA ARG A 189 -8.80 22.25 -3.33
C ARG A 189 -9.75 22.96 -2.38
N HIS A 190 -11.05 22.70 -2.51
CA HIS A 190 -12.08 23.35 -1.71
C HIS A 190 -12.27 22.68 -0.34
N ASP A 191 -12.38 21.36 -0.31
CA ASP A 191 -12.65 20.56 0.90
C ASP A 191 -11.87 19.25 0.89
N TYR A 192 -10.55 19.34 1.05
CA TYR A 192 -9.67 18.17 1.09
C TYR A 192 -9.99 17.20 2.23
N PRO A 193 -10.23 17.67 3.48
CA PRO A 193 -10.64 16.78 4.56
C PRO A 193 -11.95 16.04 4.25
N GLY A 194 -12.96 16.73 3.73
CA GLY A 194 -14.23 16.10 3.36
C GLY A 194 -14.10 15.09 2.22
N PHE A 195 -13.18 15.31 1.27
CA PHE A 195 -12.82 14.29 0.28
C PHE A 195 -12.21 13.04 0.94
N LEU A 196 -11.28 13.21 1.88
CA LEU A 196 -10.65 12.08 2.57
C LEU A 196 -11.65 11.27 3.38
N GLU A 197 -12.56 11.95 4.11
CA GLU A 197 -13.65 11.28 4.84
C GLU A 197 -14.55 10.47 3.91
N PHE A 198 -14.95 11.06 2.78
CA PHE A 198 -15.73 10.37 1.76
C PHE A 198 -14.97 9.16 1.20
N PHE A 199 -13.73 9.34 0.75
CA PHE A 199 -12.94 8.30 0.11
C PHE A 199 -12.67 7.12 1.06
N PHE A 200 -12.26 7.40 2.29
CA PHE A 200 -12.00 6.35 3.27
C PHE A 200 -13.28 5.72 3.81
N GLY A 201 -14.38 6.48 3.88
CA GLY A 201 -15.70 5.91 4.13
C GLY A 201 -16.15 4.91 3.07
N ARG A 202 -15.72 5.10 1.80
CA ARG A 202 -15.94 4.12 0.72
C ARG A 202 -14.92 2.99 0.72
N SER A 203 -13.74 3.22 1.27
CA SER A 203 -12.68 2.20 1.36
C SER A 203 -12.97 1.15 2.42
N PHE A 204 -13.67 1.53 3.49
CA PHE A 204 -14.07 0.65 4.59
C PHE A 204 -15.61 0.53 4.61
N THR A 205 -16.13 -0.40 3.80
CA THR A 205 -17.57 -0.64 3.67
C THR A 205 -18.18 -1.41 4.84
N GLU A 206 -17.33 -2.08 5.63
CA GLU A 206 -17.75 -2.88 6.78
C GLU A 206 -18.24 -2.00 7.93
N SER A 207 -19.29 -2.45 8.63
CA SER A 207 -19.78 -1.79 9.84
C SER A 207 -18.68 -1.69 10.92
N HIS A 208 -18.76 -0.66 11.76
CA HIS A 208 -17.81 -0.44 12.87
C HIS A 208 -16.36 -0.17 12.43
N SER A 209 -16.16 0.52 11.29
CA SER A 209 -14.84 0.87 10.75
C SER A 209 -14.36 2.29 11.16
N THR A 210 -14.99 2.93 12.14
CA THR A 210 -14.71 4.33 12.53
C THR A 210 -13.23 4.56 12.79
N LYS A 211 -12.56 3.69 13.55
CA LYS A 211 -11.14 3.87 13.88
C LYS A 211 -10.23 3.73 12.66
N GLN A 212 -10.55 2.82 11.74
CA GLN A 212 -9.80 2.66 10.49
C GLN A 212 -9.95 3.90 9.59
N ILE A 213 -11.15 4.46 9.52
CA ILE A 213 -11.42 5.69 8.77
C ILE A 213 -10.67 6.88 9.39
N GLU A 214 -10.75 7.07 10.72
CA GLU A 214 -10.01 8.12 11.43
C GLU A 214 -8.49 8.05 11.18
N ASP A 215 -7.90 6.85 11.31
CA ASP A 215 -6.47 6.64 11.05
C ASP A 215 -6.14 6.99 9.59
N ALA A 216 -6.96 6.56 8.64
CA ALA A 216 -6.72 6.76 7.22
C ALA A 216 -6.88 8.24 6.81
N VAL A 217 -7.88 8.94 7.32
CA VAL A 217 -8.03 10.40 7.15
C VAL A 217 -6.81 11.12 7.72
N GLY A 218 -6.33 10.70 8.91
CA GLY A 218 -5.11 11.25 9.50
C GLY A 218 -3.89 11.09 8.61
N TRP A 219 -3.72 9.93 7.94
CA TRP A 219 -2.62 9.73 6.98
C TRP A 219 -2.78 10.62 5.74
N GLY A 220 -4.00 10.75 5.22
CA GLY A 220 -4.28 11.58 4.06
C GLY A 220 -3.99 13.06 4.31
N LEU A 221 -4.20 13.54 5.53
CA LEU A 221 -3.90 14.92 5.94
C LEU A 221 -2.40 15.24 6.08
N GLU A 222 -1.53 14.23 5.99
CA GLU A 222 -0.07 14.43 5.96
C GLU A 222 0.47 14.82 4.57
N THR A 223 -0.35 14.71 3.54
CA THR A 223 -0.10 15.27 2.21
C THR A 223 -1.10 16.40 1.94
N ASP A 224 -1.08 16.98 0.76
CA ASP A 224 -1.87 18.14 0.37
C ASP A 224 -2.59 17.89 -0.97
N PRO A 225 -3.64 18.66 -1.30
CA PRO A 225 -4.41 18.47 -2.52
C PRO A 225 -3.58 18.66 -3.79
N GLU A 226 -2.58 19.57 -3.82
CA GLU A 226 -1.77 19.78 -5.03
C GLU A 226 -0.87 18.56 -5.29
N THR A 227 -0.24 18.01 -4.26
CA THR A 227 0.51 16.76 -4.37
C THR A 227 -0.39 15.62 -4.85
N LEU A 228 -1.61 15.52 -4.31
CA LEU A 228 -2.55 14.48 -4.71
C LEU A 228 -2.99 14.62 -6.17
N ILE A 229 -3.25 15.85 -6.65
CA ILE A 229 -3.56 16.14 -8.04
C ILE A 229 -2.44 15.67 -8.97
N LEU A 230 -1.19 15.97 -8.64
CA LEU A 230 -0.03 15.52 -9.42
C LEU A 230 0.06 13.98 -9.50
N THR A 231 -0.32 13.27 -8.44
CA THR A 231 -0.33 11.79 -8.46
C THR A 231 -1.48 11.21 -9.27
N ASP A 232 -2.58 11.93 -9.44
CA ASP A 232 -3.71 11.51 -10.28
C ASP A 232 -3.44 11.81 -11.77
N GLU A 233 -2.75 12.92 -12.05
CA GLU A 233 -2.31 13.30 -13.41
C GLU A 233 -1.15 12.44 -13.92
N ALA A 234 -0.44 11.74 -13.04
CA ALA A 234 0.75 10.97 -13.40
C ALA A 234 0.40 9.79 -14.31
N PRO A 235 1.31 9.42 -15.24
CA PRO A 235 1.12 8.24 -16.05
C PRO A 235 0.99 6.97 -15.21
N GLY A 236 -0.05 6.19 -15.48
CA GLY A 236 -0.26 4.88 -14.91
C GLY A 236 0.08 3.76 -15.89
N ILE A 237 -0.04 2.52 -15.45
CA ILE A 237 0.05 1.35 -16.31
C ILE A 237 -1.24 1.22 -17.14
N ASP A 238 -1.13 1.05 -18.45
CA ASP A 238 -2.27 0.76 -19.28
C ASP A 238 -2.70 -0.72 -19.23
N ARG A 239 -3.90 -1.03 -19.78
CA ARG A 239 -4.45 -2.37 -19.78
C ARG A 239 -3.57 -3.38 -20.53
N ALA A 240 -3.02 -3.01 -21.67
CA ALA A 240 -2.23 -3.91 -22.50
C ALA A 240 -0.93 -4.29 -21.81
N THR A 241 -0.24 -3.30 -21.25
CA THR A 241 0.97 -3.48 -20.45
C THR A 241 0.71 -4.33 -19.20
N ALA A 242 -0.37 -4.05 -18.47
CA ALA A 242 -0.74 -4.83 -17.28
C ALA A 242 -0.98 -6.31 -17.62
N LEU A 243 -1.71 -6.60 -18.73
CA LEU A 243 -1.95 -7.97 -19.19
C LEU A 243 -0.68 -8.66 -19.65
N ALA A 244 0.18 -7.98 -20.39
CA ALA A 244 1.44 -8.54 -20.87
C ALA A 244 2.34 -8.96 -19.70
N ILE A 245 2.52 -8.07 -18.72
CA ILE A 245 3.32 -8.38 -17.53
C ILE A 245 2.67 -9.52 -16.73
N ALA A 246 1.35 -9.45 -16.49
CA ALA A 246 0.63 -10.47 -15.72
C ALA A 246 0.79 -11.87 -16.34
N ALA A 247 0.68 -12.00 -17.67
CA ALA A 247 0.84 -13.26 -18.39
C ALA A 247 2.28 -13.85 -18.29
N ASP A 248 3.27 -12.99 -18.08
CA ASP A 248 4.68 -13.38 -17.97
C ASP A 248 5.14 -13.65 -16.54
N ILE A 249 4.32 -13.42 -15.53
CA ILE A 249 4.64 -13.74 -14.13
C ILE A 249 4.81 -15.26 -13.96
N ARG A 250 5.90 -15.65 -13.30
CA ARG A 250 6.23 -17.06 -13.02
C ARG A 250 6.39 -17.35 -11.53
N CYS A 251 6.53 -16.33 -10.70
CA CYS A 251 6.57 -16.53 -9.25
C CYS A 251 5.17 -16.82 -8.69
N PRO A 252 5.07 -17.54 -7.56
CA PRO A 252 3.81 -17.72 -6.85
C PRO A 252 3.09 -16.39 -6.63
N THR A 253 1.78 -16.38 -6.79
CA THR A 253 0.97 -15.16 -6.66
C THR A 253 -0.30 -15.44 -5.89
N LEU A 254 -0.62 -14.55 -4.94
CA LEU A 254 -1.85 -14.55 -4.15
C LEU A 254 -2.59 -13.22 -4.34
N VAL A 255 -3.87 -13.27 -4.65
CA VAL A 255 -4.76 -12.11 -4.65
C VAL A 255 -5.74 -12.23 -3.48
N ILE A 256 -5.87 -11.18 -2.67
CA ILE A 256 -6.84 -11.08 -1.57
C ILE A 256 -7.79 -9.94 -1.90
N GLN A 257 -9.07 -10.25 -2.12
CA GLN A 257 -10.07 -9.31 -2.61
C GLN A 257 -11.30 -9.28 -1.72
N GLY A 258 -11.69 -8.09 -1.27
CA GLY A 258 -13.01 -7.87 -0.67
C GLY A 258 -14.10 -7.84 -1.73
N ASP A 259 -15.21 -8.56 -1.51
CA ASP A 259 -16.30 -8.61 -2.49
C ASP A 259 -17.23 -7.37 -2.46
N GLU A 260 -17.06 -6.51 -1.44
CA GLU A 260 -17.71 -5.20 -1.33
C GLU A 260 -16.74 -4.02 -1.52
N ASP A 261 -15.59 -4.25 -2.19
CA ASP A 261 -14.64 -3.18 -2.53
C ASP A 261 -15.30 -2.12 -3.43
N ALA A 262 -15.60 -0.95 -2.85
CA ALA A 262 -16.24 0.17 -3.54
C ALA A 262 -15.24 1.17 -4.16
N ILE A 263 -13.92 0.91 -4.07
CA ILE A 263 -12.87 1.76 -4.64
C ILE A 263 -12.36 1.20 -5.98
N SER A 264 -11.85 -0.02 -5.97
CA SER A 264 -11.31 -0.68 -7.18
C SER A 264 -12.33 -1.58 -7.86
N GLY A 265 -13.30 -2.07 -7.09
CA GLY A 265 -14.27 -3.06 -7.52
C GLY A 265 -13.68 -4.49 -7.56
N PRO A 266 -14.45 -5.50 -7.12
CA PRO A 266 -13.94 -6.87 -7.01
C PRO A 266 -13.48 -7.47 -8.35
N SER A 267 -14.08 -7.02 -9.46
CA SER A 267 -13.76 -7.51 -10.81
C SER A 267 -12.29 -7.32 -11.20
N ARG A 268 -11.60 -6.33 -10.61
CA ARG A 268 -10.18 -6.09 -10.90
C ARG A 268 -9.29 -7.17 -10.29
N GLY A 269 -9.55 -7.56 -9.05
CA GLY A 269 -8.82 -8.66 -8.40
C GLY A 269 -9.08 -10.00 -9.09
N PHE A 270 -10.32 -10.26 -9.51
CA PHE A 270 -10.68 -11.47 -10.28
C PHE A 270 -9.97 -11.50 -11.62
N ALA A 271 -10.01 -10.40 -12.39
CA ALA A 271 -9.35 -10.32 -13.68
C ALA A 271 -7.81 -10.42 -13.56
N LEU A 272 -7.21 -9.87 -12.50
CA LEU A 272 -5.78 -10.04 -12.26
C LEU A 272 -5.43 -11.49 -11.94
N THR A 273 -6.25 -12.18 -11.14
CA THR A 273 -6.05 -13.61 -10.82
C THR A 273 -6.12 -14.47 -12.09
N GLU A 274 -7.06 -14.19 -12.98
CA GLU A 274 -7.19 -14.89 -14.26
C GLU A 274 -6.01 -14.62 -15.21
N ALA A 275 -5.46 -13.40 -15.17
CA ALA A 275 -4.36 -13.00 -16.05
C ALA A 275 -3.00 -13.58 -15.63
N ILE A 276 -2.80 -13.91 -14.35
CA ILE A 276 -1.52 -14.44 -13.82
C ILE A 276 -1.58 -15.97 -13.74
N PRO A 277 -0.73 -16.71 -14.47
CA PRO A 277 -0.72 -18.18 -14.45
C PRO A 277 -0.50 -18.72 -13.02
N GLY A 278 -1.45 -19.55 -12.55
CA GLY A 278 -1.36 -20.22 -11.26
C GLY A 278 -1.58 -19.30 -10.04
N ALA A 279 -2.10 -18.10 -10.23
CA ALA A 279 -2.44 -17.23 -9.11
C ALA A 279 -3.58 -17.82 -8.25
N GLU A 280 -3.43 -17.69 -6.93
CA GLU A 280 -4.46 -18.06 -5.96
C GLU A 280 -5.32 -16.84 -5.62
N LEU A 281 -6.63 -17.07 -5.36
CA LEU A 281 -7.56 -16.04 -4.95
C LEU A 281 -8.15 -16.35 -3.57
N VAL A 282 -8.12 -15.36 -2.68
CA VAL A 282 -8.85 -15.35 -1.41
C VAL A 282 -9.87 -14.22 -1.45
N VAL A 283 -11.16 -14.56 -1.37
CA VAL A 283 -12.24 -13.57 -1.29
C VAL A 283 -12.63 -13.38 0.16
N ILE A 284 -12.72 -12.11 0.59
CA ILE A 284 -13.23 -11.73 1.91
C ILE A 284 -14.67 -11.26 1.73
N SER A 285 -15.60 -12.09 2.22
CA SER A 285 -17.03 -11.77 2.13
C SER A 285 -17.40 -10.58 3.01
N GLY A 286 -18.10 -9.60 2.44
CA GLY A 286 -18.41 -8.32 3.07
C GLY A 286 -17.19 -7.41 3.24
N GLY A 287 -16.05 -7.76 2.65
CA GLY A 287 -14.80 -7.02 2.80
C GLY A 287 -14.69 -5.83 1.85
N GLY A 288 -14.20 -4.69 2.36
CA GLY A 288 -13.92 -3.48 1.62
C GLY A 288 -12.55 -3.47 0.94
N HIS A 289 -12.06 -2.26 0.63
CA HIS A 289 -10.85 -2.02 -0.17
C HIS A 289 -9.52 -2.23 0.59
N ILE A 290 -9.51 -2.04 1.91
CA ILE A 290 -8.27 -2.06 2.73
C ILE A 290 -8.32 -3.23 3.73
N PRO A 291 -8.28 -4.49 3.24
CA PRO A 291 -8.48 -5.66 4.07
C PRO A 291 -7.39 -5.87 5.12
N ASN A 292 -6.16 -5.44 4.87
CA ASN A 292 -5.05 -5.53 5.82
C ASN A 292 -5.27 -4.68 7.09
N ALA A 293 -5.99 -3.57 6.99
CA ALA A 293 -6.32 -2.75 8.14
C ALA A 293 -7.62 -3.20 8.82
N ARG A 294 -8.58 -3.73 8.07
CA ARG A 294 -9.89 -4.13 8.61
C ARG A 294 -9.95 -5.59 9.09
N HIS A 295 -9.29 -6.48 8.37
CA HIS A 295 -9.24 -7.93 8.65
C HIS A 295 -7.79 -8.41 8.86
N PRO A 296 -6.99 -7.78 9.75
CA PRO A 296 -5.55 -8.03 9.83
C PRO A 296 -5.21 -9.48 10.15
N VAL A 297 -6.01 -10.17 10.95
CA VAL A 297 -5.76 -11.58 11.32
C VAL A 297 -5.90 -12.48 10.09
N LEU A 298 -6.97 -12.34 9.32
CA LEU A 298 -7.20 -13.13 8.11
C LEU A 298 -6.09 -12.89 7.09
N VAL A 299 -5.79 -11.63 6.83
CA VAL A 299 -4.74 -11.23 5.87
C VAL A 299 -3.37 -11.74 6.30
N ASN A 300 -3.00 -11.59 7.59
CA ASN A 300 -1.72 -12.07 8.09
C ASN A 300 -1.58 -13.59 7.95
N LEU A 301 -2.62 -14.36 8.27
CA LEU A 301 -2.61 -15.82 8.15
C LEU A 301 -2.55 -16.27 6.68
N ALA A 302 -3.22 -15.57 5.76
CA ALA A 302 -3.14 -15.86 4.33
C ALA A 302 -1.73 -15.61 3.78
N ILE A 303 -1.13 -14.46 4.09
CA ILE A 303 0.25 -14.13 3.70
C ILE A 303 1.26 -15.09 4.33
N GLU A 304 1.07 -15.47 5.60
CA GLU A 304 1.97 -16.42 6.28
C GLU A 304 1.93 -17.80 5.61
N ARG A 305 0.72 -18.32 5.30
CA ARG A 305 0.57 -19.59 4.58
C ARG A 305 1.24 -19.54 3.21
N PHE A 306 1.03 -18.44 2.48
CA PHE A 306 1.67 -18.19 1.20
C PHE A 306 3.20 -18.12 1.31
N SER A 307 3.75 -17.39 2.28
CA SER A 307 5.20 -17.32 2.51
C SER A 307 5.81 -18.68 2.82
N ARG A 308 5.12 -19.53 3.58
CA ARG A 308 5.56 -20.89 3.91
C ARG A 308 5.58 -21.81 2.69
N SER A 309 4.62 -21.69 1.76
CA SER A 309 4.62 -22.50 0.53
C SER A 309 5.84 -22.18 -0.32
N ILE A 310 6.21 -20.90 -0.47
CA ILE A 310 7.43 -20.48 -1.18
C ILE A 310 8.71 -21.05 -0.51
N ALA A 311 8.77 -21.04 0.83
CA ALA A 311 9.94 -21.56 1.55
C ALA A 311 10.05 -23.09 1.48
N GLY A 312 8.94 -23.81 1.26
CA GLY A 312 8.89 -25.27 1.10
C GLY A 312 9.40 -25.76 -0.24
N ASP A 313 9.28 -24.97 -1.29
CA ASP A 313 9.75 -25.28 -2.65
C ASP A 313 11.28 -25.12 -2.83
N ILE A 314 11.98 -24.62 -1.80
CA ILE A 314 13.45 -24.42 -1.81
C ILE A 314 14.19 -25.65 -1.20
N ARG A 315 13.50 -26.77 -0.90
CA ARG A 315 14.14 -27.97 -0.34
C ARG A 315 14.37 -29.05 -1.38
#